data_c9286f800115c561a442d7b16a0f4033
#
_entry.id   c9286f800115c561a442d7b16a0f4033
#
_cell.length_a   1.000
_cell.length_b   1.000
_cell.length_c   1.000
_cell.angle_alpha   90.00
_cell.angle_beta   90.00
_cell.angle_gamma   90.00
#
_symmetry.space_group_name_H-M   'P 1'
#
loop_
_entity.id
_entity.type
_entity.pdbx_description
1 polymer ?
#
loop_
_entity_poly.entity_id
_entity_poly.type
_entity_poly.pdbx_seq_one_letter_code
_entity_poly.pdbx_strand_id
1 'polypeptide(L)'
;MTVKQYKLATAQAMKTMREHCDSDNFIKECRAAAHAKIKAATCKKGFLNWSKLPALIGQNTKIKKDVTSLNTYLEIWGLSLAPHWVSGFNTCNGLSMGCAKNCLMFTGMGQKFIIASDCKHKVAIARIIRSILWFKYRDQFKARLLLEIERKAASLQNKNIAMAFRPNVFSEVKFEKTFPELF
;
A
#
# COMPACT_ATOMS: atom_id res chain seq x y z
N MET A 1 10.99 12.50 -27.53
CA MET A 1 11.38 12.97 -26.18
C MET A 1 12.68 12.30 -25.80
N THR A 2 13.73 13.08 -25.47
CA THR A 2 15.01 12.54 -25.06
C THR A 2 14.95 11.98 -23.62
N VAL A 3 15.91 11.13 -23.24
CA VAL A 3 16.02 10.60 -21.85
C VAL A 3 16.12 11.73 -20.83
N LYS A 4 16.81 12.83 -21.17
CA LYS A 4 16.94 14.02 -20.30
C LYS A 4 15.58 14.72 -20.11
N GLN A 5 14.81 14.89 -21.17
CA GLN A 5 13.46 15.48 -21.10
C GLN A 5 12.50 14.60 -20.30
N TYR A 6 12.57 13.28 -20.47
CA TYR A 6 11.77 12.35 -19.67
C TYR A 6 12.09 12.43 -18.17
N LYS A 7 13.38 12.44 -17.81
CA LYS A 7 13.80 12.58 -16.40
C LYS A 7 13.32 13.90 -15.79
N LEU A 8 13.42 14.99 -16.52
CA LEU A 8 12.96 16.31 -16.05
C LEU A 8 11.43 16.34 -15.86
N ALA A 9 10.67 15.82 -16.81
CA ALA A 9 9.21 15.73 -16.70
C ALA A 9 8.76 14.85 -15.52
N THR A 10 9.46 13.74 -15.27
CA THR A 10 9.19 12.86 -14.12
C THR A 10 9.51 13.57 -12.81
N ALA A 11 10.63 14.30 -12.71
CA ALA A 11 10.98 15.05 -11.51
C ALA A 11 9.95 16.16 -11.23
N GLN A 12 9.49 16.88 -12.25
CA GLN A 12 8.44 17.89 -12.11
C GLN A 12 7.10 17.26 -11.66
N ALA A 13 6.73 16.13 -12.25
CA ALA A 13 5.52 15.39 -11.84
C ALA A 13 5.58 14.98 -10.37
N MET A 14 6.72 14.46 -9.92
CA MET A 14 6.93 14.07 -8.53
C MET A 14 6.82 15.26 -7.58
N LYS A 15 7.41 16.41 -7.95
CA LYS A 15 7.32 17.65 -7.16
C LYS A 15 5.88 18.12 -7.01
N THR A 16 5.16 18.25 -8.12
CA THR A 16 3.75 18.67 -8.14
C THR A 16 2.86 17.73 -7.30
N MET A 17 3.06 16.42 -7.40
CA MET A 17 2.28 15.46 -6.61
C MET A 17 2.61 15.50 -5.13
N ARG A 18 3.86 15.75 -4.76
CA ARG A 18 4.24 15.95 -3.36
C ARG A 18 3.56 17.17 -2.80
N GLU A 19 3.63 18.31 -3.48
CA GLU A 19 2.98 19.56 -3.09
C GLU A 19 1.47 19.39 -2.94
N HIS A 20 0.82 18.70 -3.88
CA HIS A 20 -0.60 18.37 -3.80
C HIS A 20 -0.92 17.53 -2.55
N CYS A 21 -0.19 16.44 -2.32
CA CYS A 21 -0.41 15.59 -1.14
C CYS A 21 -0.14 16.33 0.18
N ASP A 22 0.79 17.28 0.18
CA ASP A 22 1.13 18.06 1.37
C ASP A 22 0.17 19.23 1.62
N SER A 23 -0.60 19.68 0.61
CA SER A 23 -1.65 20.70 0.73
C SER A 23 -3.02 20.12 1.05
N ASP A 24 -3.34 18.91 0.62
CA ASP A 24 -4.65 18.27 0.76
C ASP A 24 -4.98 17.94 2.22
N ASN A 25 -6.07 18.52 2.74
CA ASN A 25 -6.49 18.37 4.13
C ASN A 25 -6.89 16.94 4.48
N PHE A 26 -7.57 16.23 3.58
CA PHE A 26 -7.93 14.82 3.79
C PHE A 26 -6.68 13.93 3.97
N ILE A 27 -5.66 14.15 3.13
CA ILE A 27 -4.40 13.42 3.23
C ILE A 27 -3.67 13.76 4.54
N LYS A 28 -3.67 15.03 4.94
CA LYS A 28 -3.08 15.46 6.22
C LYS A 28 -3.74 14.78 7.42
N GLU A 29 -5.07 14.77 7.47
CA GLU A 29 -5.84 14.10 8.52
C GLU A 29 -5.56 12.59 8.57
N CYS A 30 -5.56 11.94 7.41
CA CYS A 30 -5.23 10.52 7.32
C CYS A 30 -3.79 10.22 7.77
N ARG A 31 -2.82 11.08 7.45
CA ARG A 31 -1.43 10.96 7.92
C ARG A 31 -1.34 11.14 9.43
N ALA A 32 -2.00 12.15 9.99
CA ALA A 32 -2.00 12.40 11.43
C ALA A 32 -2.59 11.21 12.20
N ALA A 33 -3.72 10.67 11.75
CA ALA A 33 -4.34 9.48 12.31
C ALA A 33 -3.44 8.24 12.20
N ALA A 34 -2.74 8.07 11.08
CA ALA A 34 -1.79 6.98 10.89
C ALA A 34 -0.60 7.08 11.86
N HIS A 35 -0.02 8.26 12.00
CA HIS A 35 1.07 8.50 12.97
C HIS A 35 0.64 8.25 14.41
N ALA A 36 -0.55 8.71 14.80
CA ALA A 36 -1.11 8.45 16.14
C ALA A 36 -1.25 6.95 16.42
N LYS A 37 -1.77 6.17 15.46
CA LYS A 37 -1.90 4.71 15.59
C LYS A 37 -0.55 4.02 15.69
N ILE A 38 0.43 4.40 14.87
CA ILE A 38 1.78 3.83 14.93
C ILE A 38 2.43 4.16 16.29
N LYS A 39 2.32 5.42 16.75
CA LYS A 39 2.81 5.83 18.07
C LYS A 39 2.20 4.99 19.19
N ALA A 40 0.88 4.78 19.17
CA ALA A 40 0.16 3.95 20.16
C ALA A 40 0.53 2.46 20.09
N ALA A 41 1.01 1.99 18.94
CA ALA A 41 1.49 0.62 18.75
C ALA A 41 2.98 0.44 19.04
N THR A 42 3.76 1.53 19.16
CA THR A 42 5.19 1.46 19.41
C THR A 42 5.47 1.32 20.92
N CYS A 43 6.18 0.24 21.30
CA CYS A 43 6.62 0.02 22.67
C CYS A 43 7.87 0.85 23.00
N LYS A 44 8.20 0.98 24.30
CA LYS A 44 9.37 1.77 24.79
C LYS A 44 10.71 1.42 24.14
N LYS A 45 10.89 0.16 23.68
CA LYS A 45 12.11 -0.31 22.98
C LYS A 45 12.06 -0.16 21.46
N GLY A 46 11.07 0.58 20.90
CA GLY A 46 10.92 0.76 19.45
C GLY A 46 10.30 -0.43 18.70
N PHE A 47 9.89 -1.49 19.39
CA PHE A 47 9.18 -2.60 18.79
C PHE A 47 7.70 -2.26 18.57
N LEU A 48 7.12 -2.81 17.50
CA LEU A 48 5.72 -2.63 17.15
C LEU A 48 4.83 -3.71 17.75
N ASN A 49 3.76 -3.29 18.42
CA ASN A 49 2.67 -4.18 18.78
C ASN A 49 1.73 -4.34 17.57
N TRP A 50 1.92 -5.40 16.81
CA TRP A 50 1.18 -5.69 15.59
C TRP A 50 -0.32 -5.95 15.79
N SER A 51 -0.78 -6.29 17.00
CA SER A 51 -2.22 -6.44 17.28
C SER A 51 -2.99 -5.11 17.21
N LYS A 52 -2.29 -3.98 17.36
CA LYS A 52 -2.86 -2.63 17.27
C LYS A 52 -2.75 -2.02 15.86
N LEU A 53 -2.14 -2.73 14.92
CA LEU A 53 -1.90 -2.27 13.56
C LEU A 53 -2.74 -3.06 12.55
N PRO A 54 -3.07 -2.49 11.39
CA PRO A 54 -3.77 -3.23 10.35
C PRO A 54 -2.90 -4.37 9.81
N ALA A 55 -3.54 -5.49 9.44
CA ALA A 55 -2.88 -6.56 8.71
C ALA A 55 -2.19 -6.02 7.45
N LEU A 56 -1.03 -6.61 7.10
CA LEU A 56 -0.24 -6.14 5.95
C LEU A 56 -0.84 -6.65 4.64
N ILE A 57 -1.29 -7.90 4.61
CA ILE A 57 -1.91 -8.49 3.44
C ILE A 57 -3.44 -8.44 3.52
N GLY A 58 -4.07 -8.44 2.36
CA GLY A 58 -5.53 -8.43 2.27
C GLY A 58 -6.02 -8.69 0.85
N GLN A 59 -7.32 -8.90 0.73
CA GLN A 59 -8.00 -8.98 -0.54
C GLN A 59 -8.79 -7.69 -0.78
N ASN A 60 -8.77 -7.16 -1.99
CA ASN A 60 -9.66 -6.11 -2.43
C ASN A 60 -10.63 -6.63 -3.52
N THR A 61 -11.63 -5.85 -3.84
CA THR A 61 -12.67 -6.24 -4.81
C THR A 61 -12.11 -6.58 -6.20
N LYS A 62 -11.03 -5.90 -6.63
CA LYS A 62 -10.38 -6.16 -7.91
C LYS A 62 -9.69 -7.53 -7.89
N ILE A 63 -8.90 -7.80 -6.85
CA ILE A 63 -8.22 -9.10 -6.68
C ILE A 63 -9.23 -10.24 -6.58
N LYS A 64 -10.35 -10.04 -5.87
CA LYS A 64 -11.41 -11.06 -5.75
C LYS A 64 -12.09 -11.37 -7.10
N LYS A 65 -12.34 -10.36 -7.92
CA LYS A 65 -12.95 -10.55 -9.25
C LYS A 65 -12.05 -11.34 -10.19
N ASP A 66 -10.76 -11.08 -10.15
CA ASP A 66 -9.78 -11.77 -11.01
C ASP A 66 -9.75 -13.29 -10.72
N VAL A 67 -10.04 -13.70 -9.48
CA VAL A 67 -10.06 -15.12 -9.05
C VAL A 67 -11.37 -15.82 -9.38
N THR A 68 -12.52 -15.15 -9.18
CA THR A 68 -13.83 -15.76 -9.43
C THR A 68 -14.09 -16.09 -10.88
N SER A 69 -13.38 -15.47 -11.82
CA SER A 69 -13.48 -15.76 -13.26
C SER A 69 -12.58 -16.91 -13.73
N LEU A 70 -11.56 -17.31 -12.94
CA LEU A 70 -10.48 -18.19 -13.40
C LEU A 70 -10.40 -19.53 -12.67
N ASN A 71 -10.65 -19.63 -11.38
CA ASN A 71 -10.54 -20.91 -10.66
C ASN A 71 -11.03 -20.82 -9.20
N THR A 72 -11.76 -21.83 -8.71
CA THR A 72 -12.22 -21.95 -7.32
C THR A 72 -11.10 -22.39 -6.35
N TYR A 73 -9.95 -22.85 -6.87
CA TYR A 73 -8.84 -23.39 -6.08
C TYR A 73 -7.67 -22.43 -5.88
N LEU A 74 -7.82 -21.15 -6.26
CA LEU A 74 -6.78 -20.12 -6.14
C LEU A 74 -7.32 -18.90 -5.43
N GLU A 75 -6.64 -18.41 -4.40
CA GLU A 75 -6.88 -17.08 -3.81
C GLU A 75 -5.67 -16.16 -4.02
N ILE A 76 -5.92 -14.94 -4.47
CA ILE A 76 -4.88 -13.92 -4.57
C ILE A 76 -4.99 -13.00 -3.35
N TRP A 77 -3.87 -12.81 -2.67
CA TRP A 77 -3.71 -11.87 -1.56
C TRP A 77 -2.68 -10.83 -1.92
N GLY A 78 -2.83 -9.60 -1.42
CA GLY A 78 -1.93 -8.53 -1.83
C GLY A 78 -1.59 -7.54 -0.73
N LEU A 79 -0.42 -6.92 -0.89
CA LEU A 79 0.02 -5.78 -0.10
C LEU A 79 -0.42 -4.49 -0.77
N SER A 80 -1.21 -3.68 -0.05
CA SER A 80 -1.68 -2.38 -0.52
C SER A 80 -1.01 -1.27 0.27
N LEU A 81 0.01 -0.65 -0.31
CA LEU A 81 0.61 0.59 0.19
C LEU A 81 -0.17 1.81 -0.34
N ALA A 82 -0.03 2.96 0.30
CA ALA A 82 -0.54 4.21 -0.24
C ALA A 82 0.29 4.61 -1.46
N PRO A 83 -0.33 5.05 -2.58
CA PRO A 83 0.41 5.41 -3.78
C PRO A 83 1.19 6.72 -3.61
N HIS A 84 2.20 6.90 -4.45
CA HIS A 84 3.08 8.08 -4.50
C HIS A 84 3.35 8.73 -3.13
N TRP A 85 3.16 10.05 -2.95
CA TRP A 85 3.46 10.80 -1.73
C TRP A 85 2.35 10.81 -0.66
N VAL A 86 1.27 10.07 -0.84
CA VAL A 86 0.13 10.06 0.11
C VAL A 86 0.54 9.76 1.55
N SER A 87 1.54 8.91 1.74
CA SER A 87 2.07 8.58 3.08
C SER A 87 3.18 9.51 3.57
N GLY A 88 3.62 10.49 2.77
CA GLY A 88 4.84 11.27 2.98
C GLY A 88 6.10 10.60 2.42
N PHE A 89 5.99 9.39 1.85
CA PHE A 89 7.07 8.65 1.20
C PHE A 89 6.66 8.26 -0.21
N ASN A 90 7.60 8.32 -1.17
CA ASN A 90 7.33 7.91 -2.54
C ASN A 90 7.30 6.39 -2.66
N THR A 91 6.14 5.84 -3.00
CA THR A 91 5.93 4.41 -3.27
C THR A 91 5.77 4.11 -4.76
N CYS A 92 5.82 5.12 -5.64
CA CYS A 92 5.65 4.99 -7.09
C CYS A 92 6.85 5.57 -7.82
N ASN A 93 7.87 4.74 -8.05
CA ASN A 93 9.15 5.17 -8.63
C ASN A 93 9.04 5.61 -10.11
N GLY A 94 8.07 5.09 -10.85
CA GLY A 94 7.80 5.40 -12.26
C GLY A 94 6.67 6.42 -12.48
N LEU A 95 6.33 7.23 -11.47
CA LEU A 95 5.21 8.18 -11.54
C LEU A 95 5.33 9.16 -12.71
N SER A 96 4.33 9.14 -13.60
CA SER A 96 4.12 10.17 -14.64
C SER A 96 2.98 11.11 -14.25
N MET A 97 2.88 12.28 -14.91
CA MET A 97 1.75 13.20 -14.69
C MET A 97 0.40 12.55 -15.03
N GLY A 98 0.34 11.73 -16.07
CA GLY A 98 -0.87 10.99 -16.44
C GLY A 98 -1.26 9.97 -15.36
N CYS A 99 -0.30 9.22 -14.86
CA CYS A 99 -0.52 8.28 -13.76
C CYS A 99 -0.98 8.99 -12.47
N ALA A 100 -0.37 10.14 -12.16
CA ALA A 100 -0.72 10.94 -10.99
C ALA A 100 -2.15 11.46 -11.04
N LYS A 101 -2.55 12.07 -12.17
CA LYS A 101 -3.91 12.61 -12.38
C LYS A 101 -4.99 11.54 -12.34
N ASN A 102 -4.70 10.35 -12.84
CA ASN A 102 -5.63 9.23 -12.93
C ASN A 102 -5.38 8.14 -11.88
N CYS A 103 -4.75 8.49 -10.76
CA CYS A 103 -4.45 7.52 -9.72
C CYS A 103 -5.72 6.85 -9.19
N LEU A 104 -5.75 5.52 -9.22
CA LEU A 104 -6.90 4.72 -8.77
C LEU A 104 -7.33 4.96 -7.32
N MET A 105 -6.46 5.55 -6.51
CA MET A 105 -6.82 5.94 -5.14
C MET A 105 -7.76 7.13 -5.11
N PHE A 106 -7.69 8.04 -6.10
CA PHE A 106 -8.42 9.30 -6.13
C PHE A 106 -9.47 9.38 -7.25
N THR A 107 -9.53 8.39 -8.13
CA THR A 107 -10.44 8.36 -9.28
C THR A 107 -11.39 7.16 -9.25
N GLY A 108 -12.49 7.24 -10.01
CA GLY A 108 -13.46 6.17 -10.16
C GLY A 108 -14.06 5.71 -8.83
N MET A 109 -14.06 4.40 -8.58
CA MET A 109 -14.56 3.84 -7.31
C MET A 109 -13.78 4.31 -6.09
N GLY A 110 -12.49 4.60 -6.24
CA GLY A 110 -11.67 5.20 -5.17
C GLY A 110 -12.22 6.56 -4.74
N GLN A 111 -12.57 7.42 -5.68
CA GLN A 111 -13.14 8.73 -5.40
C GLN A 111 -14.52 8.65 -4.75
N LYS A 112 -15.39 7.76 -5.22
CA LYS A 112 -16.71 7.52 -4.58
C LYS A 112 -16.55 7.10 -3.12
N PHE A 113 -15.50 6.38 -2.84
CA PHE A 113 -15.12 6.01 -1.48
C PHE A 113 -14.56 7.17 -0.66
N ILE A 114 -13.98 8.20 -1.18
CA ILE A 114 -13.54 9.40 -0.49
C ILE A 114 -14.73 10.32 -0.13
N ILE A 115 -15.75 10.41 -0.95
CA ILE A 115 -16.85 11.38 -0.79
C ILE A 115 -17.99 10.86 0.13
N ALA A 116 -18.22 9.59 0.29
CA ALA A 116 -19.50 9.04 0.79
C ALA A 116 -19.52 8.40 2.19
N SER A 117 -18.45 8.15 2.93
CA SER A 117 -18.54 7.58 4.29
C SER A 117 -17.28 7.56 5.15
N ASP A 118 -17.42 7.51 6.49
CA ASP A 118 -16.37 7.33 7.51
C ASP A 118 -15.49 6.07 7.34
N CYS A 119 -15.99 5.05 6.66
CA CYS A 119 -15.25 3.81 6.40
C CYS A 119 -14.01 3.99 5.53
N LYS A 120 -13.90 5.07 4.79
CA LYS A 120 -12.83 5.34 3.83
C LYS A 120 -11.56 5.82 4.45
N HIS A 121 -11.70 6.63 5.46
CA HIS A 121 -10.56 7.02 6.28
C HIS A 121 -9.83 5.77 6.77
N LYS A 122 -10.53 4.72 7.18
CA LYS A 122 -9.91 3.47 7.67
C LYS A 122 -9.03 2.80 6.63
N VAL A 123 -9.48 2.70 5.38
CA VAL A 123 -8.69 2.07 4.30
C VAL A 123 -7.50 2.93 3.90
N ALA A 124 -7.71 4.25 3.75
CA ALA A 124 -6.63 5.19 3.45
C ALA A 124 -5.58 5.20 4.57
N ILE A 125 -6.01 5.32 5.82
CA ILE A 125 -5.15 5.26 7.00
C ILE A 125 -4.37 3.95 7.06
N ALA A 126 -5.01 2.80 6.81
CA ALA A 126 -4.33 1.51 6.81
C ALA A 126 -3.23 1.42 5.73
N ARG A 127 -3.48 1.94 4.52
CA ARG A 127 -2.46 2.02 3.45
C ARG A 127 -1.31 2.95 3.82
N ILE A 128 -1.62 4.11 4.41
CA ILE A 128 -0.62 5.06 4.89
C ILE A 128 0.24 4.43 5.99
N ILE A 129 -0.38 3.75 6.97
CA ILE A 129 0.34 3.02 8.03
C ILE A 129 1.32 2.03 7.40
N ARG A 130 0.87 1.16 6.50
CA ARG A 130 1.74 0.16 5.85
C ARG A 130 2.91 0.82 5.12
N SER A 131 2.67 1.93 4.42
CA SER A 131 3.74 2.68 3.76
C SER A 131 4.75 3.27 4.75
N ILE A 132 4.28 3.91 5.83
CA ILE A 132 5.18 4.44 6.86
C ILE A 132 5.99 3.32 7.51
N LEU A 133 5.37 2.19 7.81
CA LEU A 133 6.04 1.04 8.41
C LEU A 133 7.10 0.44 7.46
N TRP A 134 6.80 0.35 6.15
CA TRP A 134 7.76 -0.08 5.13
C TRP A 134 9.03 0.79 5.11
N PHE A 135 8.88 2.11 5.26
CA PHE A 135 10.03 3.02 5.20
C PHE A 135 10.77 3.18 6.53
N LYS A 136 10.05 3.17 7.67
CA LYS A 136 10.63 3.47 9.00
C LYS A 136 10.95 2.24 9.84
N TYR A 137 10.26 1.12 9.62
CA TYR A 137 10.37 -0.10 10.43
C TYR A 137 10.58 -1.32 9.54
N ARG A 138 11.46 -1.19 8.55
CA ARG A 138 11.61 -2.12 7.43
C ARG A 138 11.81 -3.57 7.86
N ASP A 139 12.71 -3.85 8.78
CA ASP A 139 13.01 -5.22 9.19
C ASP A 139 11.83 -5.86 9.92
N GLN A 140 11.20 -5.12 10.83
CA GLN A 140 9.97 -5.58 11.50
C GLN A 140 8.82 -5.77 10.51
N PHE A 141 8.71 -4.91 9.50
CA PHE A 141 7.72 -5.02 8.45
C PHE A 141 7.95 -6.26 7.59
N LYS A 142 9.18 -6.51 7.15
CA LYS A 142 9.56 -7.70 6.36
C LYS A 142 9.24 -8.99 7.11
N ALA A 143 9.71 -9.11 8.34
CA ALA A 143 9.45 -10.28 9.18
C ALA A 143 7.94 -10.51 9.39
N ARG A 144 7.19 -9.43 9.64
CA ARG A 144 5.73 -9.52 9.80
C ARG A 144 5.02 -9.92 8.51
N LEU A 145 5.46 -9.39 7.35
CA LEU A 145 4.87 -9.69 6.04
C LEU A 145 5.04 -11.18 5.70
N LEU A 146 6.23 -11.73 5.86
CA LEU A 146 6.48 -13.16 5.65
C LEU A 146 5.59 -14.00 6.55
N LEU A 147 5.54 -13.69 7.83
CA LEU A 147 4.69 -14.42 8.79
C LEU A 147 3.20 -14.39 8.42
N GLU A 148 2.69 -13.25 7.92
CA GLU A 148 1.29 -13.16 7.48
C GLU A 148 1.03 -13.97 6.20
N ILE A 149 1.97 -13.98 5.25
CA ILE A 149 1.91 -14.79 4.03
C ILE A 149 1.91 -16.27 4.38
N GLU A 150 2.87 -16.73 5.19
CA GLU A 150 2.98 -18.13 5.61
C GLU A 150 1.72 -18.62 6.33
N ARG A 151 1.24 -17.87 7.32
CA ARG A 151 0.02 -18.21 8.05
C ARG A 151 -1.21 -18.29 7.14
N LYS A 152 -1.29 -17.37 6.17
CA LYS A 152 -2.42 -17.38 5.24
C LYS A 152 -2.31 -18.54 4.25
N ALA A 153 -1.14 -18.80 3.72
CA ALA A 153 -0.88 -19.92 2.82
C ALA A 153 -1.22 -21.26 3.51
N ALA A 154 -0.75 -21.50 4.73
CA ALA A 154 -1.07 -22.68 5.50
C ALA A 154 -2.58 -22.82 5.75
N SER A 155 -3.27 -21.72 6.10
CA SER A 155 -4.72 -21.72 6.29
C SER A 155 -5.51 -22.06 5.03
N LEU A 156 -5.02 -21.69 3.84
CA LEU A 156 -5.64 -22.00 2.55
C LEU A 156 -5.31 -23.42 2.08
N GLN A 157 -4.08 -23.87 2.32
CA GLN A 157 -3.65 -25.24 2.02
C GLN A 157 -4.53 -26.28 2.73
N ASN A 158 -4.90 -26.03 3.97
CA ASN A 158 -5.84 -26.88 4.72
C ASN A 158 -7.24 -26.98 4.08
N LYS A 159 -7.54 -26.09 3.10
CA LYS A 159 -8.79 -26.08 2.33
C LYS A 159 -8.59 -26.50 0.88
N ASN A 160 -7.41 -27.03 0.53
CA ASN A 160 -6.99 -27.33 -0.85
C ASN A 160 -7.06 -26.10 -1.78
N ILE A 161 -6.78 -24.91 -1.26
CA ILE A 161 -6.76 -23.65 -2.02
C ILE A 161 -5.32 -23.18 -2.13
N ALA A 162 -4.85 -22.95 -3.35
CA ALA A 162 -3.55 -22.34 -3.61
C ALA A 162 -3.58 -20.83 -3.30
N MET A 163 -2.46 -20.29 -2.86
CA MET A 163 -2.30 -18.85 -2.62
C MET A 163 -1.32 -18.24 -3.62
N ALA A 164 -1.74 -17.17 -4.30
CA ALA A 164 -0.83 -16.27 -4.99
C ALA A 164 -0.70 -14.96 -4.19
N PHE A 165 0.50 -14.38 -4.17
CA PHE A 165 0.75 -13.12 -3.49
C PHE A 165 1.12 -12.01 -4.48
N ARG A 166 0.45 -10.85 -4.37
CA ARG A 166 0.70 -9.65 -5.17
C ARG A 166 1.31 -8.55 -4.31
N PRO A 167 2.62 -8.28 -4.42
CA PRO A 167 3.30 -7.30 -3.56
C PRO A 167 2.93 -5.85 -3.87
N ASN A 168 2.52 -5.53 -5.10
CA ASN A 168 2.16 -4.18 -5.53
C ASN A 168 0.71 -4.10 -6.02
N VAL A 169 -0.22 -3.67 -5.16
CA VAL A 169 -1.62 -3.47 -5.55
C VAL A 169 -1.87 -2.02 -5.99
N PHE A 170 -1.28 -1.03 -5.31
CA PHE A 170 -1.42 0.41 -5.57
C PHE A 170 -0.09 1.16 -5.61
N SER A 171 1.03 0.47 -5.55
CA SER A 171 2.38 1.04 -5.51
C SER A 171 3.26 0.39 -6.58
N GLU A 172 4.44 0.97 -6.81
CA GLU A 172 5.46 0.45 -7.72
C GLU A 172 6.80 0.32 -6.98
N VAL A 173 6.76 -0.23 -5.77
CA VAL A 173 7.98 -0.57 -5.03
C VAL A 173 8.65 -1.75 -5.72
N LYS A 174 9.95 -1.64 -6.00
CA LYS A 174 10.77 -2.73 -6.58
C LYS A 174 11.10 -3.74 -5.49
N PHE A 175 10.10 -4.56 -5.10
CA PHE A 175 10.26 -5.57 -4.04
C PHE A 175 11.33 -6.59 -4.41
N GLU A 176 11.46 -6.96 -5.68
CA GLU A 176 12.50 -7.88 -6.18
C GLU A 176 13.93 -7.40 -5.86
N LYS A 177 14.14 -6.07 -5.68
CA LYS A 177 15.42 -5.48 -5.29
C LYS A 177 15.54 -5.17 -3.81
N THR A 178 14.43 -4.84 -3.16
CA THR A 178 14.41 -4.33 -1.78
C THR A 178 14.01 -5.39 -0.77
N PHE A 179 13.43 -6.48 -1.24
CA PHE A 179 12.97 -7.60 -0.44
C PHE A 179 13.00 -8.92 -1.27
N PRO A 180 14.19 -9.35 -1.74
CA PRO A 180 14.32 -10.55 -2.59
C PRO A 180 13.81 -11.82 -1.91
N GLU A 181 13.84 -11.90 -0.57
CA GLU A 181 13.34 -13.04 0.21
C GLU A 181 11.83 -13.26 0.07
N LEU A 182 11.11 -12.36 -0.62
CA LEU A 182 9.68 -12.48 -0.89
C LEU A 182 9.40 -13.39 -2.10
N PHE A 183 10.41 -13.68 -2.91
CA PHE A 183 10.35 -14.44 -4.15
C PHE A 183 11.22 -15.70 -4.05
#